data_6ce34376f561efebf8a70a6b0bac6c96
#
_entry.id   6ce34376f561efebf8a70a6b0bac6c96
#
_cell.length_a   1.000
_cell.length_b   1.000
_cell.length_c   1.000
_cell.angle_alpha   90.00
_cell.angle_beta   90.00
_cell.angle_gamma   90.00
#
_symmetry.space_group_name_H-M   'P 1'
#
loop_
_entity.id
_entity.type
_entity.pdbx_description
1 polymer ?
#
loop_
_entity_poly.entity_id
_entity_poly.type
_entity_poly.pdbx_seq_one_letter_code
_entity_poly.pdbx_strand_id
1 'polypeptide(L)'
;MRAARNLVIVNSVYQLLTAVHMRRSLLGGIPSDLVVTDVTPDFQERVPRIRELGLFDRVLEARVRELNRTYGLAKEKELTEGFWRAESHLRFCLSQELEDYSAVYFSNFDIFTRMLACRYAEEACEFICYEDGFSTYVIDYLRQDRALVNRHPQGSLLAGKVKEVLLYEPRLAMRGDKLPNRPLPKISPEDR
;
A
#
# COMPACT_ATOMS: atom_id res chain seq x y z
N MET A 1 -25.25 3.23 -3.50
CA MET A 1 -23.97 2.87 -2.80
C MET A 1 -23.08 2.18 -3.84
N ARG A 2 -21.87 2.67 -4.06
CA ARG A 2 -20.89 1.92 -4.89
C ARG A 2 -20.51 0.65 -4.17
N ALA A 3 -20.30 -0.44 -4.92
CA ALA A 3 -19.84 -1.70 -4.33
C ALA A 3 -18.46 -1.48 -3.71
N ALA A 4 -18.25 -1.98 -2.49
CA ALA A 4 -16.95 -1.92 -1.84
C ALA A 4 -15.92 -2.67 -2.70
N ARG A 5 -14.75 -2.05 -2.95
CA ARG A 5 -13.62 -2.65 -3.68
C ARG A 5 -12.34 -2.33 -2.94
N ASN A 6 -11.40 -3.23 -2.91
CA ASN A 6 -10.10 -3.06 -2.26
C ASN A 6 -8.97 -2.94 -3.28
N LEU A 7 -7.92 -2.19 -2.93
CA LEU A 7 -6.65 -2.16 -3.61
C LEU A 7 -5.58 -2.73 -2.69
N VAL A 8 -4.80 -3.69 -3.17
CA VAL A 8 -3.66 -4.26 -2.43
C VAL A 8 -2.38 -3.95 -3.20
N ILE A 9 -1.37 -3.37 -2.53
CA ILE A 9 -0.10 -2.98 -3.15
C ILE A 9 0.99 -3.92 -2.66
N VAL A 10 1.77 -4.49 -3.57
CA VAL A 10 2.89 -5.39 -3.27
C VAL A 10 4.17 -4.97 -3.98
N ASN A 11 5.27 -4.92 -3.26
CA ASN A 11 6.59 -4.55 -3.74
C ASN A 11 7.59 -5.72 -3.74
N SER A 12 7.21 -6.85 -3.14
CA SER A 12 8.09 -8.01 -2.97
C SER A 12 7.30 -9.32 -2.94
N VAL A 13 8.03 -10.44 -3.05
CA VAL A 13 7.43 -11.78 -2.94
C VAL A 13 6.82 -12.00 -1.55
N TYR A 14 7.48 -11.51 -0.47
CA TYR A 14 6.92 -11.62 0.88
C TYR A 14 5.58 -10.90 1.00
N GLN A 15 5.49 -9.67 0.50
CA GLN A 15 4.26 -8.91 0.47
C GLN A 15 3.17 -9.58 -0.38
N LEU A 16 3.54 -10.19 -1.50
CA LEU A 16 2.61 -10.98 -2.31
C LEU A 16 2.04 -12.18 -1.54
N LEU A 17 2.87 -12.92 -0.80
CA LEU A 17 2.39 -14.02 0.03
C LEU A 17 1.42 -13.53 1.11
N THR A 18 1.74 -12.40 1.76
CA THR A 18 0.83 -11.78 2.73
C THR A 18 -0.48 -11.32 2.07
N ALA A 19 -0.41 -10.73 0.87
CA ALA A 19 -1.58 -10.31 0.10
C ALA A 19 -2.48 -11.50 -0.30
N VAL A 20 -1.89 -12.61 -0.75
CA VAL A 20 -2.60 -13.86 -1.04
C VAL A 20 -3.28 -14.40 0.22
N HIS A 21 -2.56 -14.39 1.35
CA HIS A 21 -3.13 -14.77 2.64
C HIS A 21 -4.33 -13.88 3.00
N MET A 22 -4.17 -12.56 2.95
CA MET A 22 -5.27 -11.62 3.22
C MET A 22 -6.46 -11.87 2.28
N ARG A 23 -6.20 -12.09 0.99
CA ARG A 23 -7.26 -12.32 0.00
C ARG A 23 -8.11 -13.54 0.36
N ARG A 24 -7.49 -14.60 0.85
CA ARG A 24 -8.19 -15.84 1.23
C ARG A 24 -8.89 -15.75 2.58
N SER A 25 -8.29 -15.06 3.56
CA SER A 25 -8.73 -15.10 4.96
C SER A 25 -9.47 -13.86 5.44
N LEU A 26 -9.24 -12.69 4.82
CA LEU A 26 -9.76 -11.40 5.29
C LEU A 26 -10.62 -10.69 4.24
N LEU A 27 -10.22 -10.72 2.97
CA LEU A 27 -10.84 -9.94 1.89
C LEU A 27 -11.86 -10.77 1.08
N GLY A 28 -12.21 -11.96 1.55
CA GLY A 28 -13.15 -12.85 0.87
C GLY A 28 -14.49 -12.16 0.57
N GLY A 29 -14.99 -12.34 -0.66
CA GLY A 29 -16.28 -11.78 -1.10
C GLY A 29 -16.26 -10.30 -1.52
N ILE A 30 -15.19 -9.54 -1.21
CA ILE A 30 -15.06 -8.15 -1.67
C ILE A 30 -14.15 -8.12 -2.89
N PRO A 31 -14.56 -7.52 -4.01
CA PRO A 31 -13.71 -7.33 -5.18
C PRO A 31 -12.40 -6.67 -4.79
N SER A 32 -11.28 -7.21 -5.24
CA SER A 32 -9.95 -6.75 -4.84
C SER A 32 -8.98 -6.75 -6.01
N ASP A 33 -8.38 -5.61 -6.26
CA ASP A 33 -7.35 -5.42 -7.26
C ASP A 33 -5.97 -5.50 -6.61
N LEU A 34 -4.98 -5.99 -7.34
CA LEU A 34 -3.59 -6.06 -6.92
C LEU A 34 -2.73 -5.12 -7.76
N VAL A 35 -1.91 -4.29 -7.12
CA VAL A 35 -0.84 -3.54 -7.77
C VAL A 35 0.49 -4.22 -7.48
N VAL A 36 1.19 -4.64 -8.54
CA VAL A 36 2.55 -5.18 -8.50
C VAL A 36 3.52 -4.09 -8.95
N THR A 37 4.41 -3.66 -8.06
CA THR A 37 5.35 -2.57 -8.35
C THR A 37 6.68 -3.09 -8.87
N ASP A 38 7.49 -2.20 -9.47
CA ASP A 38 8.85 -2.47 -9.93
C ASP A 38 9.94 -2.19 -8.87
N VAL A 39 9.57 -1.99 -7.59
CA VAL A 39 10.54 -1.69 -6.51
C VAL A 39 11.57 -2.81 -6.37
N THR A 40 11.12 -4.05 -6.32
CA THR A 40 12.02 -5.21 -6.34
C THR A 40 12.35 -5.57 -7.79
N PRO A 41 13.64 -5.70 -8.17
CA PRO A 41 14.03 -6.16 -9.50
C PRO A 41 13.32 -7.46 -9.88
N ASP A 42 12.94 -7.57 -11.15
CA ASP A 42 12.37 -8.76 -11.78
C ASP A 42 11.04 -9.27 -11.15
N PHE A 43 10.52 -8.54 -10.15
CA PHE A 43 9.29 -8.96 -9.48
C PHE A 43 8.08 -8.90 -10.42
N GLN A 44 8.01 -7.89 -11.31
CA GLN A 44 6.92 -7.78 -12.29
C GLN A 44 6.90 -8.90 -13.33
N GLU A 45 8.00 -9.61 -13.55
CA GLU A 45 8.03 -10.83 -14.40
C GLU A 45 7.10 -11.94 -13.88
N ARG A 46 6.71 -11.87 -12.61
CA ARG A 46 5.77 -12.80 -11.98
C ARG A 46 4.30 -12.51 -12.29
N VAL A 47 3.98 -11.34 -12.86
CA VAL A 47 2.60 -10.89 -13.10
C VAL A 47 1.78 -11.91 -13.91
N PRO A 48 2.27 -12.55 -14.97
CA PRO A 48 1.50 -13.58 -15.68
C PRO A 48 1.03 -14.71 -14.74
N ARG A 49 1.94 -15.24 -13.92
CA ARG A 49 1.60 -16.30 -12.95
C ARG A 49 0.65 -15.83 -11.85
N ILE A 50 0.77 -14.56 -11.42
CA ILE A 50 -0.14 -13.99 -10.43
C ILE A 50 -1.56 -13.89 -11.00
N ARG A 51 -1.70 -13.52 -12.28
CA ARG A 51 -2.98 -13.49 -12.98
C ARG A 51 -3.60 -14.89 -13.11
N GLU A 52 -2.79 -15.90 -13.40
CA GLU A 52 -3.22 -17.31 -13.47
C GLU A 52 -3.79 -17.84 -12.15
N LEU A 53 -3.41 -17.29 -11.01
CA LEU A 53 -3.98 -17.68 -9.70
C LEU A 53 -5.46 -17.32 -9.58
N GLY A 54 -5.96 -16.34 -10.34
CA GLY A 54 -7.37 -15.93 -10.34
C GLY A 54 -7.88 -15.40 -8.98
N LEU A 55 -6.97 -14.96 -8.09
CA LEU A 55 -7.32 -14.52 -6.74
C LEU A 55 -7.75 -13.05 -6.68
N PHE A 56 -7.26 -12.24 -7.59
CA PHE A 56 -7.56 -10.81 -7.68
C PHE A 56 -8.34 -10.51 -8.95
N ASP A 57 -9.28 -9.57 -8.88
CA ASP A 57 -10.13 -9.20 -10.00
C ASP A 57 -9.34 -8.54 -11.13
N ARG A 58 -8.37 -7.70 -10.77
CA ARG A 58 -7.40 -7.12 -11.69
C ARG A 58 -6.00 -7.20 -11.08
N VAL A 59 -4.99 -7.35 -11.94
CA VAL A 59 -3.57 -7.25 -11.56
C VAL A 59 -2.94 -6.15 -12.40
N LEU A 60 -2.68 -5.01 -11.75
CA LEU A 60 -2.08 -3.82 -12.32
C LEU A 60 -0.57 -3.86 -12.09
N GLU A 61 0.18 -3.37 -13.07
CA GLU A 61 1.62 -3.13 -12.93
C GLU A 61 1.87 -1.66 -12.69
N ALA A 62 2.78 -1.33 -11.76
CA ALA A 62 3.13 0.04 -11.43
C ALA A 62 4.65 0.26 -11.52
N ARG A 63 5.08 1.27 -12.30
CA ARG A 63 6.46 1.72 -12.42
C ARG A 63 6.72 2.84 -11.41
N VAL A 64 7.08 2.49 -10.19
CA VAL A 64 7.19 3.43 -9.06
C VAL A 64 8.62 3.70 -8.61
N ARG A 65 9.59 2.89 -9.04
CA ARG A 65 11.00 3.03 -8.64
C ARG A 65 11.56 4.42 -8.95
N GLU A 66 11.31 4.90 -10.16
CA GLU A 66 11.78 6.21 -10.56
C GLU A 66 11.05 7.33 -9.81
N LEU A 67 9.75 7.21 -9.63
CA LEU A 67 8.93 8.14 -8.84
C LEU A 67 9.47 8.26 -7.41
N ASN A 68 9.67 7.13 -6.74
CA ASN A 68 10.20 7.08 -5.39
C ASN A 68 11.61 7.67 -5.32
N ARG A 69 12.47 7.42 -6.30
CA ARG A 69 13.80 8.01 -6.40
C ARG A 69 13.76 9.52 -6.58
N THR A 70 12.89 10.01 -7.46
CA THR A 70 12.78 11.43 -7.78
C THR A 70 12.29 12.23 -6.58
N TYR A 71 11.25 11.77 -5.91
CA TYR A 71 10.59 12.53 -4.84
C TYR A 71 11.01 12.12 -3.42
N GLY A 72 11.64 10.97 -3.23
CA GLY A 72 12.05 10.51 -1.89
C GLY A 72 13.04 11.44 -1.18
N LEU A 73 13.89 12.13 -1.94
CA LEU A 73 14.87 13.10 -1.44
C LEU A 73 14.63 14.53 -1.96
N ALA A 74 13.47 14.79 -2.56
CA ALA A 74 13.14 16.05 -3.19
C ALA A 74 13.01 17.19 -2.16
N LYS A 75 13.25 18.42 -2.61
CA LYS A 75 13.01 19.65 -1.82
C LYS A 75 11.51 19.94 -1.74
N GLU A 76 11.11 20.81 -0.82
CA GLU A 76 9.70 21.13 -0.57
C GLU A 76 8.95 21.59 -1.83
N LYS A 77 9.56 22.44 -2.67
CA LYS A 77 8.96 22.89 -3.91
C LYS A 77 8.69 21.73 -4.87
N GLU A 78 9.65 20.84 -5.04
CA GLU A 78 9.55 19.66 -5.92
C GLU A 78 8.50 18.68 -5.41
N LEU A 79 8.43 18.47 -4.08
CA LEU A 79 7.38 17.67 -3.45
C LEU A 79 6.01 18.28 -3.66
N THR A 80 5.88 19.59 -3.50
CA THR A 80 4.62 20.32 -3.73
C THR A 80 4.15 20.11 -5.18
N GLU A 81 5.02 20.34 -6.16
CA GLU A 81 4.70 20.12 -7.57
C GLU A 81 4.34 18.63 -7.85
N GLY A 82 5.06 17.69 -7.24
CA GLY A 82 4.79 16.26 -7.36
C GLY A 82 3.42 15.87 -6.83
N PHE A 83 3.05 16.34 -5.64
CA PHE A 83 1.75 16.04 -5.05
C PHE A 83 0.58 16.73 -5.76
N TRP A 84 0.76 17.96 -6.25
CA TRP A 84 -0.22 18.63 -7.10
C TRP A 84 -0.49 17.85 -8.40
N ARG A 85 0.49 17.09 -8.89
CA ARG A 85 0.39 16.24 -10.07
C ARG A 85 0.17 14.76 -9.76
N ALA A 86 -0.22 14.44 -8.53
CA ALA A 86 -0.36 13.05 -8.08
C ALA A 86 -1.19 12.20 -9.05
N GLU A 87 -2.34 12.71 -9.49
CA GLU A 87 -3.21 12.01 -10.45
C GLU A 87 -2.49 11.71 -11.77
N SER A 88 -1.77 12.70 -12.32
CA SER A 88 -0.99 12.51 -13.57
C SER A 88 0.12 11.48 -13.39
N HIS A 89 0.81 11.52 -12.24
CA HIS A 89 1.87 10.56 -11.93
C HIS A 89 1.31 9.14 -11.78
N LEU A 90 0.19 8.99 -11.08
CA LEU A 90 -0.48 7.70 -10.93
C LEU A 90 -0.90 7.11 -12.27
N ARG A 91 -1.51 7.91 -13.15
CA ARG A 91 -1.88 7.49 -14.51
C ARG A 91 -0.67 7.10 -15.35
N PHE A 92 0.45 7.81 -15.21
CA PHE A 92 1.68 7.49 -15.93
C PHE A 92 2.37 6.23 -15.42
N CYS A 93 2.35 6.02 -14.10
CA CYS A 93 3.01 4.88 -13.46
C CYS A 93 2.24 3.56 -13.64
N LEU A 94 0.91 3.61 -13.68
CA LEU A 94 0.06 2.42 -13.67
C LEU A 94 -0.25 1.93 -15.09
N SER A 95 -0.31 0.61 -15.24
CA SER A 95 -0.69 -0.03 -16.51
C SER A 95 -2.18 0.10 -16.86
N GLN A 96 -3.01 0.44 -15.88
CA GLN A 96 -4.46 0.61 -16.02
C GLN A 96 -4.94 1.71 -15.07
N GLU A 97 -6.11 2.28 -15.35
CA GLU A 97 -6.73 3.28 -14.49
C GLU A 97 -7.18 2.68 -13.15
N LEU A 98 -7.09 3.50 -12.10
CA LEU A 98 -7.60 3.17 -10.77
C LEU A 98 -9.12 3.31 -10.74
N GLU A 99 -9.74 2.39 -10.02
CA GLU A 99 -11.15 2.47 -9.65
C GLU A 99 -11.34 3.29 -8.38
N ASP A 100 -12.59 3.40 -7.93
CA ASP A 100 -12.90 3.92 -6.60
C ASP A 100 -12.79 2.78 -5.59
N TYR A 101 -11.85 2.94 -4.65
CA TYR A 101 -11.60 1.93 -3.62
C TYR A 101 -12.14 2.37 -2.26
N SER A 102 -12.70 1.42 -1.52
CA SER A 102 -13.09 1.61 -0.11
C SER A 102 -11.92 1.44 0.84
N ALA A 103 -10.92 0.63 0.47
CA ALA A 103 -9.69 0.46 1.24
C ALA A 103 -8.48 0.22 0.35
N VAL A 104 -7.34 0.76 0.78
CA VAL A 104 -6.00 0.52 0.21
C VAL A 104 -5.15 -0.20 1.25
N TYR A 105 -4.71 -1.41 0.93
CA TYR A 105 -3.79 -2.21 1.73
C TYR A 105 -2.37 -2.01 1.22
N PHE A 106 -1.46 -1.62 2.08
CA PHE A 106 -0.09 -1.27 1.72
C PHE A 106 0.90 -1.62 2.84
N SER A 107 2.19 -1.72 2.50
CA SER A 107 3.26 -1.96 3.49
C SER A 107 4.30 -0.84 3.53
N ASN A 108 4.46 -0.09 2.44
CA ASN A 108 5.51 0.89 2.29
C ASN A 108 4.95 2.32 2.32
N PHE A 109 5.49 3.15 3.21
CA PHE A 109 5.17 4.58 3.31
C PHE A 109 5.97 5.41 2.27
N ASP A 110 5.98 4.94 1.04
CA ASP A 110 6.70 5.56 -0.08
C ASP A 110 5.89 6.67 -0.77
N ILE A 111 6.50 7.31 -1.76
CA ILE A 111 5.87 8.41 -2.52
C ILE A 111 4.63 7.93 -3.28
N PHE A 112 4.67 6.74 -3.86
CA PHE A 112 3.52 6.19 -4.60
C PHE A 112 2.29 6.04 -3.69
N THR A 113 2.46 5.44 -2.52
CA THR A 113 1.38 5.28 -1.54
C THR A 113 0.86 6.63 -1.03
N ARG A 114 1.75 7.63 -0.87
CA ARG A 114 1.36 8.99 -0.49
C ARG A 114 0.57 9.70 -1.59
N MET A 115 0.92 9.50 -2.86
CA MET A 115 0.14 10.03 -3.99
C MET A 115 -1.24 9.38 -4.09
N LEU A 116 -1.36 8.10 -3.77
CA LEU A 116 -2.68 7.46 -3.62
C LEU A 116 -3.50 8.10 -2.49
N ALA A 117 -2.88 8.41 -1.35
CA ALA A 117 -3.56 9.13 -0.27
C ALA A 117 -4.03 10.52 -0.70
N CYS A 118 -3.28 11.23 -1.56
CA CYS A 118 -3.71 12.50 -2.15
C CYS A 118 -4.91 12.32 -3.09
N ARG A 119 -4.87 11.30 -3.98
CA ARG A 119 -5.97 11.00 -4.89
C ARG A 119 -7.28 10.75 -4.14
N TYR A 120 -7.22 10.01 -3.05
CA TYR A 120 -8.39 9.67 -2.23
C TYR A 120 -8.58 10.62 -1.04
N ALA A 121 -8.01 11.84 -1.07
CA ALA A 121 -8.04 12.76 0.07
C ALA A 121 -9.46 13.05 0.57
N GLU A 122 -10.37 13.35 -0.35
CA GLU A 122 -11.77 13.70 -0.08
C GLU A 122 -12.71 12.48 -0.04
N GLU A 123 -12.20 11.29 -0.28
CA GLU A 123 -13.00 10.08 -0.35
C GLU A 123 -12.93 9.27 0.96
N ALA A 124 -14.02 8.56 1.27
CA ALA A 124 -14.08 7.64 2.41
C ALA A 124 -13.28 6.35 2.13
N CYS A 125 -12.03 6.51 1.67
CA CYS A 125 -11.09 5.42 1.40
C CYS A 125 -10.16 5.26 2.59
N GLU A 126 -10.15 4.08 3.20
CA GLU A 126 -9.29 3.75 4.33
C GLU A 126 -7.93 3.23 3.87
N PHE A 127 -6.89 3.57 4.59
CA PHE A 127 -5.55 3.04 4.37
C PHE A 127 -5.19 2.09 5.51
N ILE A 128 -4.84 0.85 5.15
CA ILE A 128 -4.54 -0.23 6.10
C ILE A 128 -3.13 -0.72 5.83
N CYS A 129 -2.24 -0.50 6.80
CA CYS A 129 -0.89 -1.01 6.72
C CYS A 129 -0.88 -2.50 7.03
N TYR A 130 -0.15 -3.32 6.26
CA TYR A 130 0.04 -4.73 6.57
C TYR A 130 1.52 -5.07 6.71
N GLU A 131 1.81 -6.16 7.37
CA GLU A 131 3.17 -6.60 7.70
C GLU A 131 4.07 -6.79 6.48
N ASP A 132 5.26 -6.18 6.56
CA ASP A 132 6.39 -6.35 5.65
C ASP A 132 7.64 -6.79 6.43
N GLY A 133 7.49 -7.85 7.20
CA GLY A 133 8.57 -8.38 8.03
C GLY A 133 8.81 -7.56 9.31
N PHE A 134 10.01 -7.73 9.90
CA PHE A 134 10.33 -7.22 11.24
C PHE A 134 10.22 -5.68 11.35
N SER A 135 10.51 -4.95 10.29
CA SER A 135 10.46 -3.49 10.28
C SER A 135 9.08 -2.96 10.69
N THR A 136 8.00 -3.64 10.29
CA THR A 136 6.62 -3.24 10.62
C THR A 136 6.32 -3.32 12.12
N TYR A 137 7.09 -4.09 12.88
CA TYR A 137 6.92 -4.23 14.33
C TYR A 137 7.66 -3.17 15.14
N VAL A 138 8.74 -2.59 14.59
CA VAL A 138 9.65 -1.73 15.36
C VAL A 138 9.71 -0.30 14.87
N ILE A 139 9.44 -0.05 13.57
CA ILE A 139 9.56 1.28 12.99
C ILE A 139 8.22 2.01 13.10
N ASP A 140 8.24 3.16 13.76
CA ASP A 140 7.14 4.11 13.74
C ASP A 140 7.23 4.97 12.47
N TYR A 141 6.67 4.48 11.38
CA TYR A 141 6.68 5.18 10.09
C TYR A 141 5.89 6.50 10.11
N LEU A 142 4.95 6.66 11.04
CA LEU A 142 4.17 7.88 11.19
C LEU A 142 4.95 8.99 11.88
N ARG A 143 5.95 8.62 12.69
CA ARG A 143 6.81 9.54 13.46
C ARG A 143 8.17 9.77 12.85
N GLN A 144 8.42 9.37 11.62
CA GLN A 144 9.68 9.69 10.95
C GLN A 144 9.76 11.19 10.62
N ASP A 145 9.86 12.02 11.62
CA ASP A 145 9.87 13.50 11.54
C ASP A 145 11.05 14.07 10.75
N ARG A 146 12.07 13.25 10.46
CA ARG A 146 13.29 13.70 9.79
C ARG A 146 13.15 13.83 8.27
N ALA A 147 12.29 13.04 7.65
CA ALA A 147 12.08 13.13 6.20
C ALA A 147 11.16 14.30 5.86
N LEU A 148 11.59 15.17 4.95
CA LEU A 148 10.81 16.33 4.51
C LEU A 148 9.41 15.91 4.00
N VAL A 149 9.32 14.78 3.28
CA VAL A 149 8.06 14.24 2.78
C VAL A 149 7.03 13.96 3.87
N ASN A 150 7.47 13.58 5.08
CA ASN A 150 6.56 13.32 6.20
C ASN A 150 6.04 14.62 6.84
N ARG A 151 6.75 15.74 6.66
CA ARG A 151 6.35 17.07 7.15
C ARG A 151 5.56 17.87 6.12
N HIS A 152 5.64 17.48 4.86
CA HIS A 152 4.89 18.14 3.78
C HIS A 152 3.38 17.90 3.99
N PRO A 153 2.52 18.93 3.89
CA PRO A 153 1.07 18.78 4.13
C PRO A 153 0.45 17.61 3.35
N GLN A 154 0.68 17.52 2.05
CA GLN A 154 0.17 16.42 1.22
C GLN A 154 0.89 15.09 1.51
N GLY A 155 2.18 15.12 1.82
CA GLY A 155 2.94 13.93 2.23
C GLY A 155 2.43 13.33 3.53
N SER A 156 1.93 14.15 4.44
CA SER A 156 1.38 13.72 5.74
C SER A 156 -0.06 13.18 5.66
N LEU A 157 -0.78 13.37 4.55
CA LEU A 157 -2.15 12.87 4.38
C LEU A 157 -2.27 11.38 4.63
N LEU A 158 -1.28 10.60 4.17
CA LEU A 158 -1.26 9.15 4.40
C LEU A 158 -1.34 8.83 5.89
N ALA A 159 -0.53 9.51 6.73
CA ALA A 159 -0.52 9.29 8.18
C ALA A 159 -1.90 9.50 8.82
N GLY A 160 -2.65 10.51 8.36
CA GLY A 160 -4.02 10.78 8.82
C GLY A 160 -5.06 9.76 8.34
N LYS A 161 -4.77 9.05 7.25
CA LYS A 161 -5.69 8.05 6.66
C LYS A 161 -5.44 6.63 7.14
N VAL A 162 -4.28 6.32 7.73
CA VAL A 162 -3.99 4.97 8.23
C VAL A 162 -4.88 4.66 9.43
N LYS A 163 -5.65 3.58 9.33
CA LYS A 163 -6.60 3.16 10.37
C LYS A 163 -6.03 2.13 11.33
N GLU A 164 -5.28 1.18 10.81
CA GLU A 164 -4.76 0.06 11.59
C GLU A 164 -3.53 -0.55 10.90
N VAL A 165 -2.87 -1.43 11.62
CA VAL A 165 -1.77 -2.25 11.12
C VAL A 165 -2.10 -3.72 11.32
N LEU A 166 -2.07 -4.49 10.24
CA LEU A 166 -2.28 -5.94 10.24
C LEU A 166 -0.94 -6.65 10.45
N LEU A 167 -0.84 -7.46 11.50
CA LEU A 167 0.37 -8.18 11.88
C LEU A 167 0.06 -9.65 12.14
N TYR A 168 1.00 -10.54 11.84
CA TYR A 168 0.88 -11.95 12.23
C TYR A 168 0.91 -12.13 13.75
N GLU A 169 1.77 -11.38 14.43
CA GLU A 169 1.91 -11.43 15.89
C GLU A 169 1.83 -10.03 16.53
N PRO A 170 0.64 -9.43 16.66
CA PRO A 170 0.47 -8.05 17.15
C PRO A 170 1.12 -7.79 18.50
N ARG A 171 1.27 -8.83 19.35
CA ARG A 171 1.90 -8.74 20.66
C ARG A 171 3.39 -8.38 20.62
N LEU A 172 4.05 -8.61 19.48
CA LEU A 172 5.45 -8.28 19.28
C LEU A 172 5.67 -6.83 18.80
N ALA A 173 4.61 -6.07 18.58
CA ALA A 173 4.72 -4.69 18.13
C ALA A 173 5.34 -3.80 19.22
N MET A 174 6.44 -3.16 18.88
CA MET A 174 7.20 -2.25 19.75
C MET A 174 7.17 -0.81 19.24
N ARG A 175 6.33 -0.51 18.24
CA ARG A 175 6.20 0.83 17.68
C ARG A 175 5.65 1.81 18.70
N GLY A 176 6.07 3.06 18.61
CA GLY A 176 5.60 4.15 19.47
C GLY A 176 4.30 4.81 18.99
N ASP A 177 3.75 4.43 17.83
CA ASP A 177 2.47 4.94 17.35
C ASP A 177 1.27 4.37 18.14
N LYS A 178 0.14 5.05 18.01
CA LYS A 178 -1.12 4.64 18.68
C LYS A 178 -2.07 3.90 17.74
N LEU A 179 -1.60 3.46 16.57
CA LEU A 179 -2.45 2.74 15.64
C LEU A 179 -2.85 1.37 16.23
N PRO A 180 -4.11 0.98 16.08
CA PRO A 180 -4.55 -0.37 16.45
C PRO A 180 -3.74 -1.42 15.68
N ASN A 181 -3.25 -2.43 16.41
CA ASN A 181 -2.65 -3.62 15.81
C ASN A 181 -3.72 -4.70 15.76
N ARG A 182 -4.06 -5.14 14.55
CA ARG A 182 -5.01 -6.24 14.34
C ARG A 182 -4.27 -7.48 13.85
N PRO A 183 -4.60 -8.67 14.38
CA PRO A 183 -3.99 -9.90 13.89
C PRO A 183 -4.44 -10.20 12.46
N LEU A 184 -3.50 -10.60 11.61
CA LEU A 184 -3.83 -11.30 10.38
C LEU A 184 -4.46 -12.64 10.76
N PRO A 185 -5.60 -13.03 10.17
CA PRO A 185 -6.22 -14.32 10.45
C PRO A 185 -5.22 -15.46 10.19
N LYS A 186 -5.22 -16.48 11.02
CA LYS A 186 -4.38 -17.66 10.78
C LYS A 186 -4.92 -18.43 9.58
N ILE A 187 -4.02 -18.92 8.73
CA ILE A 187 -4.40 -19.83 7.64
C ILE A 187 -4.89 -21.12 8.28
N SER A 188 -6.12 -21.53 7.94
CA SER A 188 -6.62 -22.83 8.33
C SER A 188 -5.73 -23.93 7.73
N PRO A 189 -5.50 -25.06 8.45
CA PRO A 189 -4.83 -26.22 7.86
C PRO A 189 -5.49 -26.72 6.56
N GLU A 190 -6.79 -26.47 6.40
CA GLU A 190 -7.59 -26.84 5.23
C GLU A 190 -7.33 -25.91 4.01
N ASP A 191 -6.75 -24.73 4.22
CA ASP A 191 -6.43 -23.74 3.19
C ASP A 191 -4.95 -23.77 2.75
N ARG A 192 -4.17 -24.78 3.21
CA ARG A 192 -2.75 -24.94 2.91
C ARG A 192 -2.46 -25.69 1.63
#